data_9ff59f67a437224fc2dd8732d86727e9
#
_entry.id   9ff59f67a437224fc2dd8732d86727e9
#
_cell.length_a   1.000
_cell.length_b   1.000
_cell.length_c   1.000
_cell.angle_alpha   90.00
_cell.angle_beta   90.00
_cell.angle_gamma   90.00
#
_symmetry.space_group_name_H-M   'P 1'
#
loop_
_entity.id
_entity.type
_entity.pdbx_description
1 polymer ?
#
loop_
_entity_poly.entity_id
_entity_poly.type
_entity_poly.pdbx_seq_one_letter_code
_entity_poly.pdbx_strand_id
1 'polypeptide(L)'
;MKKLFGLILFFLFVSINSAQTVGASFMIASPQGEFKNNVDNLGFGVQVEGTLWAPSTQRPFSIGLSAGYLVYGLVSERRAWPGFPGIYLNLTRTNSIANLHALFKITPFMGSIRPYIEGIFGGNYLFTTSEVKNENGNQQIASSTNFDDFTWSYGGGAGLLFKLSENLGNVSTLFLDLKVRYMYGTEAEYLTENSVFVNNLGDTIFNPQKSKTDLITFHVGVVAYFN
;
A
#
# COMPACT_ATOMS: atom_id res chain seq x y z
N MET A 1 0.53 -21.63 -2.01
CA MET A 1 0.14 -20.27 -1.67
C MET A 1 -0.60 -20.17 -0.33
N LYS A 2 -1.66 -20.95 -0.04
CA LYS A 2 -2.41 -20.86 1.26
C LYS A 2 -1.53 -21.09 2.51
N LYS A 3 -0.53 -22.00 2.45
CA LYS A 3 0.39 -22.27 3.58
C LYS A 3 1.39 -21.14 3.82
N LEU A 4 1.85 -20.45 2.76
CA LEU A 4 2.76 -19.30 2.86
C LEU A 4 2.01 -18.08 3.43
N PHE A 5 0.77 -17.86 3.00
CA PHE A 5 -0.10 -16.81 3.53
C PHE A 5 -0.40 -17.02 5.02
N GLY A 6 -0.66 -18.27 5.44
CA GLY A 6 -0.84 -18.63 6.86
C GLY A 6 0.42 -18.40 7.70
N LEU A 7 1.61 -18.67 7.13
CA LEU A 7 2.88 -18.42 7.81
C LEU A 7 3.16 -16.92 7.99
N ILE A 8 2.90 -16.12 6.95
CA ILE A 8 3.03 -14.65 7.00
C ILE A 8 2.05 -14.06 8.02
N LEU A 9 0.80 -14.54 8.02
CA LEU A 9 -0.21 -14.13 8.99
C LEU A 9 0.18 -14.51 10.43
N PHE A 10 0.75 -15.71 10.63
CA PHE A 10 1.24 -16.16 11.94
C PHE A 10 2.41 -15.30 12.43
N PHE A 11 3.39 -14.97 11.56
CA PHE A 11 4.49 -14.07 11.92
C PHE A 11 4.00 -12.64 12.22
N LEU A 12 2.98 -12.15 11.53
CA LEU A 12 2.35 -10.86 11.85
C LEU A 12 1.69 -10.90 13.24
N PHE A 13 0.98 -11.97 13.59
CA PHE A 13 0.35 -12.12 14.92
C PHE A 13 1.36 -12.26 16.06
N VAL A 14 2.45 -12.99 15.86
CA VAL A 14 3.53 -13.10 16.87
C VAL A 14 4.24 -11.76 17.08
N SER A 15 4.39 -10.97 16.01
CA SER A 15 5.02 -9.65 16.10
C SER A 15 4.17 -8.61 16.86
N ILE A 16 2.84 -8.72 16.82
CA ILE A 16 1.94 -7.80 17.52
C ILE A 16 2.07 -7.94 19.05
N ASN A 17 2.27 -9.17 19.55
CA ASN A 17 2.44 -9.40 21.00
C ASN A 17 3.77 -8.87 21.57
N SER A 18 4.74 -8.57 20.72
CA SER A 18 6.05 -8.04 21.11
C SER A 18 6.27 -6.60 20.65
N ALA A 19 5.37 -6.05 19.82
CA ALA A 19 5.48 -4.69 19.33
C ALA A 19 5.06 -3.70 20.41
N GLN A 20 5.94 -2.76 20.72
CA GLN A 20 5.60 -1.69 21.66
C GLN A 20 4.91 -0.49 21.01
N THR A 21 4.89 -0.42 19.68
CA THR A 21 4.00 0.50 18.96
C THR A 21 3.36 -0.18 17.77
N VAL A 22 2.10 0.09 17.55
CA VAL A 22 1.35 -0.35 16.36
C VAL A 22 0.60 0.83 15.80
N GLY A 23 0.69 1.04 14.49
CA GLY A 23 0.00 2.12 13.78
C GLY A 23 -0.76 1.60 12.58
N ALA A 24 -1.83 2.32 12.25
CA ALA A 24 -2.60 2.13 11.03
C ALA A 24 -2.96 3.49 10.44
N SER A 25 -2.87 3.62 9.13
CA SER A 25 -3.14 4.87 8.43
C SER A 25 -3.78 4.65 7.07
N PHE A 26 -4.60 5.60 6.65
CA PHE A 26 -4.94 5.80 5.26
C PHE A 26 -3.81 6.56 4.57
N MET A 27 -3.57 6.23 3.29
CA MET A 27 -2.57 6.92 2.49
C MET A 27 -3.13 7.37 1.15
N ILE A 28 -2.65 8.55 0.71
CA ILE A 28 -2.79 9.06 -0.65
C ILE A 28 -1.38 9.07 -1.24
N ALA A 29 -1.22 8.48 -2.41
CA ALA A 29 0.05 8.42 -3.11
C ALA A 29 -0.01 9.24 -4.41
N SER A 30 1.02 10.01 -4.65
CA SER A 30 1.23 10.74 -5.90
C SER A 30 2.46 10.16 -6.60
N PRO A 31 2.32 9.57 -7.79
CA PRO A 31 3.44 9.18 -8.64
C PRO A 31 4.39 10.34 -8.89
N GLN A 32 5.69 10.06 -8.96
CA GLN A 32 6.74 11.04 -9.22
C GLN A 32 7.67 10.59 -10.35
N GLY A 33 8.45 11.52 -10.89
CA GLY A 33 9.44 11.24 -11.91
C GLY A 33 8.87 10.49 -13.12
N GLU A 34 9.54 9.41 -13.52
CA GLU A 34 9.14 8.59 -14.67
C GLU A 34 7.78 7.88 -14.44
N PHE A 35 7.49 7.48 -13.19
CA PHE A 35 6.22 6.83 -12.87
C PHE A 35 5.03 7.76 -13.15
N LYS A 36 5.18 9.05 -12.85
CA LYS A 36 4.14 10.06 -13.12
C LYS A 36 3.84 10.23 -14.60
N ASN A 37 4.83 10.05 -15.48
CA ASN A 37 4.62 10.15 -16.92
C ASN A 37 3.69 9.06 -17.47
N ASN A 38 3.64 7.92 -16.78
CA ASN A 38 2.85 6.75 -17.17
C ASN A 38 1.57 6.61 -16.33
N VAL A 39 1.58 7.10 -15.09
CA VAL A 39 0.47 7.02 -14.12
C VAL A 39 0.18 8.42 -13.59
N ASP A 40 -0.81 9.07 -14.14
CA ASP A 40 -1.16 10.46 -13.79
C ASP A 40 -2.15 10.55 -12.61
N ASN A 41 -2.79 9.44 -12.25
CA ASN A 41 -3.78 9.38 -11.19
C ASN A 41 -3.15 9.28 -9.80
N LEU A 42 -3.84 9.87 -8.81
CA LEU A 42 -3.52 9.63 -7.40
C LEU A 42 -3.90 8.22 -7.00
N GLY A 43 -3.04 7.58 -6.21
CA GLY A 43 -3.34 6.30 -5.59
C GLY A 43 -3.92 6.48 -4.19
N PHE A 44 -4.74 5.51 -3.77
CA PHE A 44 -5.35 5.46 -2.45
C PHE A 44 -5.09 4.12 -1.80
N GLY A 45 -4.80 4.13 -0.50
CA GLY A 45 -4.45 2.89 0.17
C GLY A 45 -4.49 2.96 1.68
N VAL A 46 -4.03 1.86 2.27
CA VAL A 46 -3.90 1.70 3.71
C VAL A 46 -2.51 1.19 4.06
N GLN A 47 -2.04 1.55 5.24
CA GLN A 47 -0.75 1.11 5.75
C GLN A 47 -0.86 0.74 7.22
N VAL A 48 -0.13 -0.29 7.61
CA VAL A 48 0.10 -0.68 8.99
C VAL A 48 1.59 -0.66 9.28
N GLU A 49 1.94 -0.33 10.50
CA GLU A 49 3.33 -0.34 10.96
C GLU A 49 3.42 -0.86 12.39
N GLY A 50 4.55 -1.44 12.73
CA GLY A 50 4.84 -1.86 14.10
C GLY A 50 6.31 -1.68 14.42
N THR A 51 6.64 -1.25 15.66
CA THR A 51 8.01 -1.13 16.11
C THR A 51 8.28 -2.01 17.33
N LEU A 52 9.51 -2.49 17.43
CA LEU A 52 9.94 -3.39 18.51
C LEU A 52 9.96 -2.74 19.89
N TRP A 53 10.05 -1.41 19.94
CA TRP A 53 10.00 -0.63 21.18
C TRP A 53 9.47 0.78 20.89
N ALA A 54 8.86 1.38 21.91
CA ALA A 54 8.46 2.77 21.90
C ALA A 54 9.67 3.69 22.11
N PRO A 55 9.76 4.83 21.40
CA PRO A 55 10.82 5.81 21.64
C PRO A 55 10.67 6.43 23.04
N SER A 56 11.81 6.69 23.67
CA SER A 56 11.91 7.33 24.98
C SER A 56 12.99 8.40 24.98
N THR A 57 13.07 9.22 26.04
CA THR A 57 14.11 10.25 26.18
C THR A 57 15.52 9.68 26.13
N GLN A 58 15.71 8.48 26.66
CA GLN A 58 17.01 7.79 26.66
C GLN A 58 17.29 7.05 25.34
N ARG A 59 16.25 6.66 24.62
CA ARG A 59 16.31 5.95 23.36
C ARG A 59 15.30 6.57 22.36
N PRO A 60 15.68 7.68 21.70
CA PRO A 60 14.76 8.44 20.82
C PRO A 60 14.53 7.79 19.46
N PHE A 61 14.99 6.57 19.23
CA PHE A 61 14.82 5.84 17.97
C PHE A 61 14.03 4.56 18.17
N SER A 62 13.41 4.09 17.12
CA SER A 62 12.72 2.80 17.04
C SER A 62 12.95 2.14 15.70
N ILE A 63 12.91 0.80 15.68
CA ILE A 63 13.06 -0.03 14.49
C ILE A 63 11.81 -0.88 14.38
N GLY A 64 11.35 -1.12 13.16
CA GLY A 64 10.17 -1.89 12.93
C GLY A 64 9.95 -2.29 11.47
N LEU A 65 8.72 -2.62 11.18
CA LEU A 65 8.25 -2.96 9.84
C LEU A 65 7.02 -2.13 9.50
N SER A 66 6.84 -1.85 8.23
CA SER A 66 5.61 -1.28 7.70
C SER A 66 5.17 -2.06 6.47
N ALA A 67 3.87 -2.33 6.36
CA ALA A 67 3.24 -2.99 5.24
C ALA A 67 2.03 -2.19 4.76
N GLY A 68 1.85 -2.10 3.45
CA GLY A 68 0.77 -1.31 2.87
C GLY A 68 0.21 -1.92 1.60
N TYR A 69 -0.97 -1.46 1.27
CA TYR A 69 -1.67 -1.77 0.03
C TYR A 69 -2.21 -0.48 -0.59
N LEU A 70 -1.91 -0.26 -1.85
CA LEU A 70 -2.23 0.95 -2.61
C LEU A 70 -2.84 0.58 -3.95
N VAL A 71 -3.94 1.21 -4.33
CA VAL A 71 -4.52 1.16 -5.68
C VAL A 71 -4.14 2.45 -6.40
N TYR A 72 -3.49 2.33 -7.57
CA TYR A 72 -3.05 3.46 -8.39
C TYR A 72 -3.77 3.56 -9.74
N GLY A 73 -4.64 2.60 -10.05
CA GLY A 73 -5.48 2.64 -11.26
C GLY A 73 -6.68 1.71 -11.14
N LEU A 74 -7.82 2.17 -11.60
CA LEU A 74 -9.06 1.40 -11.62
C LEU A 74 -9.82 1.70 -12.91
N VAL A 75 -10.01 0.66 -13.73
CA VAL A 75 -10.80 0.74 -14.97
C VAL A 75 -11.98 -0.21 -14.86
N SER A 76 -13.17 0.28 -15.11
CA SER A 76 -14.37 -0.56 -15.19
C SER A 76 -15.03 -0.36 -16.55
N GLU A 77 -15.19 -1.46 -17.28
CA GLU A 77 -15.78 -1.48 -18.63
C GLU A 77 -16.95 -2.46 -18.67
N ARG A 78 -18.03 -2.03 -19.31
CA ARG A 78 -19.15 -2.91 -19.65
C ARG A 78 -18.92 -3.50 -21.02
N ARG A 79 -18.85 -4.83 -21.11
CA ARG A 79 -18.64 -5.55 -22.38
C ARG A 79 -19.76 -6.54 -22.66
N ALA A 80 -20.17 -6.64 -23.92
CA ALA A 80 -21.08 -7.69 -24.36
C ALA A 80 -20.40 -9.06 -24.24
N TRP A 81 -21.11 -10.08 -23.78
CA TRP A 81 -20.57 -11.46 -23.76
C TRP A 81 -20.46 -11.99 -25.18
N PRO A 82 -19.27 -12.41 -25.62
CA PRO A 82 -19.10 -12.97 -26.95
C PRO A 82 -20.02 -14.18 -27.17
N GLY A 83 -20.79 -14.16 -28.25
CA GLY A 83 -21.73 -15.25 -28.62
C GLY A 83 -23.10 -15.25 -27.94
N PHE A 84 -23.38 -14.29 -27.02
CA PHE A 84 -24.67 -14.15 -26.34
C PHE A 84 -25.21 -12.74 -26.47
N PRO A 85 -26.00 -12.45 -27.52
CA PRO A 85 -26.60 -11.10 -27.70
C PRO A 85 -27.48 -10.70 -26.52
N GLY A 86 -27.29 -9.48 -26.04
CA GLY A 86 -28.09 -8.93 -24.93
C GLY A 86 -27.56 -9.24 -23.53
N ILE A 87 -26.49 -10.05 -23.37
CA ILE A 87 -25.84 -10.28 -22.10
C ILE A 87 -24.58 -9.41 -22.01
N TYR A 88 -24.48 -8.63 -20.93
CA TYR A 88 -23.34 -7.78 -20.64
C TYR A 88 -22.63 -8.22 -19.36
N LEU A 89 -21.33 -8.00 -19.34
CA LEU A 89 -20.45 -8.26 -18.21
C LEU A 89 -19.75 -6.97 -17.80
N ASN A 90 -19.52 -6.80 -16.52
CA ASN A 90 -18.67 -5.75 -15.99
C ASN A 90 -17.26 -6.30 -15.80
N LEU A 91 -16.31 -5.79 -16.57
CA LEU A 91 -14.89 -6.09 -16.43
C LEU A 91 -14.25 -4.95 -15.62
N THR A 92 -13.77 -5.27 -14.43
CA THR A 92 -13.02 -4.32 -13.59
C THR A 92 -11.57 -4.73 -13.54
N ARG A 93 -10.69 -3.81 -13.86
CA ARG A 93 -9.24 -3.97 -13.76
C ARG A 93 -8.69 -3.03 -12.71
N THR A 94 -7.92 -3.58 -11.77
CA THR A 94 -7.34 -2.85 -10.66
C THR A 94 -5.82 -2.98 -10.68
N ASN A 95 -5.11 -1.87 -10.73
CA ASN A 95 -3.67 -1.78 -10.64
C ASN A 95 -3.28 -1.43 -9.20
N SER A 96 -2.49 -2.29 -8.57
CA SER A 96 -2.20 -2.21 -7.15
C SER A 96 -0.72 -2.34 -6.85
N ILE A 97 -0.30 -1.78 -5.71
CA ILE A 97 1.02 -1.98 -5.11
C ILE A 97 0.82 -2.52 -3.70
N ALA A 98 1.40 -3.68 -3.40
CA ALA A 98 1.61 -4.13 -2.03
C ALA A 98 3.06 -3.85 -1.64
N ASN A 99 3.29 -3.26 -0.47
CA ASN A 99 4.64 -2.92 -0.02
C ASN A 99 4.96 -3.52 1.34
N LEU A 100 6.26 -3.79 1.54
CA LEU A 100 6.81 -4.22 2.82
C LEU A 100 8.19 -3.57 2.99
N HIS A 101 8.36 -2.81 4.09
CA HIS A 101 9.57 -2.08 4.38
C HIS A 101 10.05 -2.28 5.82
N ALA A 102 11.35 -2.40 6.00
CA ALA A 102 12.01 -2.12 7.26
C ALA A 102 11.89 -0.61 7.55
N LEU A 103 11.60 -0.27 8.79
CA LEU A 103 11.35 1.08 9.26
C LEU A 103 12.36 1.44 10.35
N PHE A 104 13.03 2.58 10.20
CA PHE A 104 13.83 3.23 11.22
C PHE A 104 13.28 4.62 11.49
N LYS A 105 12.88 4.91 12.73
CA LYS A 105 12.21 6.17 13.12
C LYS A 105 13.00 6.83 14.25
N ILE A 106 13.19 8.14 14.16
CA ILE A 106 13.80 8.97 15.22
C ILE A 106 12.76 9.97 15.70
N THR A 107 12.45 9.92 17.00
CA THR A 107 11.47 10.79 17.67
C THR A 107 12.18 11.49 18.84
N PRO A 108 12.78 12.66 18.62
CA PRO A 108 13.64 13.30 19.64
C PRO A 108 12.85 13.96 20.78
N PHE A 109 11.56 14.25 20.58
CA PHE A 109 10.74 14.96 21.56
C PHE A 109 9.63 14.06 22.11
N MET A 110 9.43 14.09 23.44
CA MET A 110 8.48 13.22 24.17
C MET A 110 7.25 13.96 24.72
N GLY A 111 6.93 15.12 24.17
CA GLY A 111 5.75 15.92 24.57
C GLY A 111 4.42 15.40 24.01
N SER A 112 3.40 16.27 24.07
CA SER A 112 2.08 15.99 23.47
C SER A 112 2.11 16.09 21.95
N ILE A 113 3.07 16.83 21.38
CA ILE A 113 3.36 16.86 19.96
C ILE A 113 4.77 16.31 19.78
N ARG A 114 4.90 15.28 18.95
CA ARG A 114 6.17 14.58 18.73
C ARG A 114 6.52 14.59 17.25
N PRO A 115 7.34 15.55 16.79
CA PRO A 115 7.91 15.48 15.45
C PRO A 115 8.88 14.30 15.36
N TYR A 116 8.91 13.65 14.20
CA TYR A 116 9.83 12.57 13.92
C TYR A 116 10.26 12.56 12.45
N ILE A 117 11.37 11.91 12.21
CA ILE A 117 11.84 11.53 10.87
C ILE A 117 11.96 10.03 10.78
N GLU A 118 11.82 9.50 9.59
CA GLU A 118 11.94 8.06 9.36
C GLU A 118 12.67 7.75 8.07
N GLY A 119 13.37 6.62 8.06
CA GLY A 119 13.96 5.98 6.89
C GLY A 119 13.29 4.64 6.66
N ILE A 120 13.07 4.29 5.40
CA ILE A 120 12.46 3.02 4.99
C ILE A 120 13.29 2.36 3.90
N PHE A 121 13.34 1.02 3.95
CA PHE A 121 13.98 0.19 2.93
C PHE A 121 13.22 -1.14 2.80
N GLY A 122 12.91 -1.55 1.57
CA GLY A 122 12.18 -2.79 1.33
C GLY A 122 11.80 -2.97 -0.12
N GLY A 123 10.59 -3.44 -0.37
CA GLY A 123 10.11 -3.71 -1.71
C GLY A 123 8.64 -3.39 -1.93
N ASN A 124 8.34 -3.17 -3.20
CA ASN A 124 7.00 -3.00 -3.73
C ASN A 124 6.71 -4.15 -4.70
N TYR A 125 5.57 -4.77 -4.55
CA TYR A 125 5.02 -5.74 -5.48
C TYR A 125 3.87 -5.08 -6.24
N LEU A 126 4.10 -4.79 -7.53
CA LEU A 126 3.11 -4.21 -8.42
C LEU A 126 2.34 -5.35 -9.08
N PHE A 127 1.01 -5.24 -9.12
CA PHE A 127 0.21 -6.27 -9.77
C PHE A 127 -1.12 -5.71 -10.27
N THR A 128 -1.60 -6.31 -11.35
CA THR A 128 -2.86 -5.98 -11.97
C THR A 128 -3.80 -7.17 -11.92
N THR A 129 -4.97 -6.97 -11.34
CA THR A 129 -6.04 -7.97 -11.30
C THR A 129 -7.19 -7.54 -12.21
N SER A 130 -7.77 -8.52 -12.91
CA SER A 130 -9.04 -8.35 -13.63
C SER A 130 -10.12 -9.20 -13.01
N GLU A 131 -11.26 -8.60 -12.77
CA GLU A 131 -12.48 -9.27 -12.29
C GLU A 131 -13.58 -9.13 -13.32
N VAL A 132 -14.26 -10.24 -13.59
CA VAL A 132 -15.46 -10.30 -14.43
C VAL A 132 -16.66 -10.53 -13.52
N LYS A 133 -17.60 -9.61 -13.55
CA LYS A 133 -18.85 -9.70 -12.77
C LYS A 133 -20.06 -9.72 -13.72
N ASN A 134 -21.16 -10.28 -13.24
CA ASN A 134 -22.44 -10.19 -13.96
C ASN A 134 -22.87 -8.73 -14.12
N GLU A 135 -23.85 -8.47 -15.01
CA GLU A 135 -24.35 -7.12 -15.29
C GLU A 135 -24.79 -6.35 -14.04
N ASN A 136 -25.34 -7.03 -13.05
CA ASN A 136 -25.78 -6.44 -11.78
C ASN A 136 -24.62 -6.23 -10.77
N GLY A 137 -23.40 -6.67 -11.09
CA GLY A 137 -22.22 -6.53 -10.21
C GLY A 137 -22.23 -7.41 -8.95
N ASN A 138 -23.27 -8.21 -8.74
CA ASN A 138 -23.50 -8.95 -7.50
C ASN A 138 -22.78 -10.31 -7.46
N GLN A 139 -22.34 -10.84 -8.60
CA GLN A 139 -21.67 -12.14 -8.67
C GLN A 139 -20.39 -12.04 -9.48
N GLN A 140 -19.28 -12.39 -8.85
CA GLN A 140 -17.99 -12.56 -9.52
C GLN A 140 -18.01 -13.87 -10.29
N ILE A 141 -17.75 -13.80 -11.60
CA ILE A 141 -17.70 -14.95 -12.50
C ILE A 141 -16.29 -15.48 -12.63
N ALA A 142 -15.30 -14.56 -12.72
CA ALA A 142 -13.89 -14.91 -12.86
C ALA A 142 -13.01 -13.81 -12.26
N SER A 143 -11.81 -14.19 -11.81
CA SER A 143 -10.75 -13.27 -11.41
C SER A 143 -9.40 -13.84 -11.84
N SER A 144 -8.52 -12.97 -12.34
CA SER A 144 -7.17 -13.35 -12.76
C SER A 144 -6.19 -12.24 -12.42
N THR A 145 -4.98 -12.62 -12.00
CA THR A 145 -3.83 -11.72 -12.00
C THR A 145 -3.23 -11.73 -13.39
N ASN A 146 -3.23 -10.61 -14.07
CA ASN A 146 -2.82 -10.49 -15.47
C ASN A 146 -1.34 -10.21 -15.63
N PHE A 147 -0.78 -9.45 -14.67
CA PHE A 147 0.61 -8.99 -14.71
C PHE A 147 1.08 -8.69 -13.30
N ASP A 148 2.35 -8.99 -13.02
CA ASP A 148 2.98 -8.65 -11.75
C ASP A 148 4.49 -8.49 -11.90
N ASP A 149 5.08 -7.63 -11.09
CA ASP A 149 6.51 -7.42 -10.99
C ASP A 149 6.91 -6.92 -9.61
N PHE A 150 8.18 -7.08 -9.25
CA PHE A 150 8.74 -6.68 -7.98
C PHE A 150 9.82 -5.62 -8.18
N THR A 151 9.83 -4.60 -7.31
CA THR A 151 10.84 -3.54 -7.31
C THR A 151 11.34 -3.27 -5.89
N TRP A 152 12.63 -3.01 -5.75
CA TRP A 152 13.17 -2.48 -4.51
C TRP A 152 12.74 -1.02 -4.33
N SER A 153 12.45 -0.68 -3.08
CA SER A 153 12.11 0.70 -2.74
C SER A 153 12.75 1.13 -1.43
N TYR A 154 13.19 2.39 -1.40
CA TYR A 154 13.82 3.00 -0.26
C TYR A 154 13.48 4.48 -0.21
N GLY A 155 13.58 5.07 0.96
CA GLY A 155 13.26 6.48 1.10
C GLY A 155 13.24 6.96 2.51
N GLY A 156 12.62 8.10 2.69
CA GLY A 156 12.49 8.72 4.00
C GLY A 156 11.21 9.54 4.10
N GLY A 157 10.92 9.89 5.32
CA GLY A 157 9.74 10.70 5.62
C GLY A 157 9.88 11.49 6.90
N ALA A 158 8.91 12.33 7.13
CA ALA A 158 8.74 13.08 8.35
C ALA A 158 7.28 13.10 8.76
N GLY A 159 7.02 13.21 10.06
CA GLY A 159 5.67 13.24 10.58
C GLY A 159 5.56 13.91 11.93
N LEU A 160 4.31 14.07 12.35
CA LEU A 160 3.92 14.65 13.62
C LEU A 160 2.93 13.72 14.32
N LEU A 161 3.27 13.31 15.55
CA LEU A 161 2.36 12.60 16.42
C LEU A 161 1.69 13.60 17.38
N PHE A 162 0.36 13.62 17.40
CA PHE A 162 -0.43 14.42 18.31
C PHE A 162 -1.10 13.50 19.33
N LYS A 163 -0.80 13.69 20.61
CA LYS A 163 -1.38 12.88 21.68
C LYS A 163 -2.91 13.07 21.73
N LEU A 164 -3.63 11.95 21.59
CA LEU A 164 -5.10 11.92 21.69
C LEU A 164 -5.57 11.52 23.07
N SER A 165 -4.97 10.46 23.64
CA SER A 165 -5.36 9.90 24.93
C SER A 165 -4.24 9.13 25.59
N GLU A 166 -4.34 8.94 26.92
CA GLU A 166 -3.42 8.13 27.73
C GLU A 166 -4.21 7.12 28.56
N ASN A 167 -3.53 6.04 28.93
CA ASN A 167 -4.06 5.01 29.86
C ASN A 167 -5.37 4.34 29.39
N LEU A 168 -5.42 3.93 28.12
CA LEU A 168 -6.54 3.17 27.56
C LEU A 168 -6.30 1.66 27.69
N GLY A 169 -6.45 1.12 28.90
CA GLY A 169 -6.19 -0.28 29.18
C GLY A 169 -4.72 -0.65 28.94
N ASN A 170 -4.43 -1.53 27.97
CA ASN A 170 -3.07 -1.93 27.60
C ASN A 170 -2.32 -0.89 26.74
N VAL A 171 -3.04 0.14 26.26
CA VAL A 171 -2.45 1.21 25.47
C VAL A 171 -2.02 2.33 26.41
N SER A 172 -0.71 2.56 26.52
CA SER A 172 -0.16 3.64 27.36
C SER A 172 -0.48 5.01 26.79
N THR A 173 -0.37 5.18 25.47
CA THR A 173 -0.68 6.44 24.79
C THR A 173 -1.15 6.18 23.35
N LEU A 174 -2.19 6.89 22.94
CA LEU A 174 -2.71 6.90 21.58
C LEU A 174 -2.38 8.24 20.93
N PHE A 175 -1.85 8.20 19.70
CA PHE A 175 -1.50 9.38 18.91
C PHE A 175 -2.26 9.40 17.58
N LEU A 176 -2.64 10.59 17.12
CA LEU A 176 -2.90 10.89 15.72
C LEU A 176 -1.55 11.03 15.02
N ASP A 177 -1.36 10.36 13.89
CA ASP A 177 -0.14 10.39 13.08
C ASP A 177 -0.42 11.05 11.73
N LEU A 178 0.29 12.14 11.45
CA LEU A 178 0.31 12.81 10.16
C LEU A 178 1.72 12.73 9.60
N LYS A 179 1.90 12.11 8.44
CA LYS A 179 3.24 11.94 7.84
C LYS A 179 3.25 12.05 6.33
N VAL A 180 4.40 12.40 5.82
CA VAL A 180 4.74 12.38 4.41
C VAL A 180 6.00 11.54 4.21
N ARG A 181 6.01 10.72 3.15
CA ARG A 181 7.15 9.91 2.71
C ARG A 181 7.47 10.21 1.26
N TYR A 182 8.75 10.26 0.95
CA TYR A 182 9.24 10.13 -0.42
C TYR A 182 9.92 8.77 -0.56
N MET A 183 9.46 7.99 -1.53
CA MET A 183 9.98 6.65 -1.81
C MET A 183 10.53 6.62 -3.22
N TYR A 184 11.81 6.27 -3.34
CA TYR A 184 12.45 5.91 -4.60
C TYR A 184 12.17 4.44 -4.89
N GLY A 185 11.70 4.13 -6.08
CA GLY A 185 11.55 2.76 -6.57
C GLY A 185 12.54 2.45 -7.69
N THR A 186 13.07 1.23 -7.72
CA THR A 186 13.83 0.78 -8.88
C THR A 186 12.89 0.58 -10.08
N GLU A 187 13.44 0.26 -11.24
CA GLU A 187 12.63 -0.03 -12.43
C GLU A 187 11.74 -1.26 -12.19
N ALA A 188 10.50 -1.16 -12.62
CA ALA A 188 9.55 -2.26 -12.70
C ALA A 188 8.74 -2.17 -13.99
N GLU A 189 8.22 -3.31 -14.42
CA GLU A 189 7.21 -3.39 -15.45
C GLU A 189 5.82 -3.43 -14.81
N TYR A 190 4.86 -2.70 -15.35
CA TYR A 190 3.51 -2.61 -14.81
C TYR A 190 2.49 -2.21 -15.88
N LEU A 191 1.23 -2.51 -15.62
CA LEU A 191 0.14 -2.06 -16.47
C LEU A 191 -0.44 -0.73 -15.94
N THR A 192 -0.81 0.12 -16.88
CA THR A 192 -1.56 1.36 -16.64
C THR A 192 -3.02 1.17 -17.10
N GLU A 193 -3.85 2.19 -16.91
CA GLU A 193 -5.24 2.15 -17.38
C GLU A 193 -5.33 1.93 -18.90
N ASN A 194 -4.36 2.46 -19.67
CA ASN A 194 -4.30 2.39 -21.11
C ASN A 194 -3.45 1.24 -21.68
N SER A 195 -2.90 0.37 -20.81
CA SER A 195 -1.99 -0.71 -21.23
C SER A 195 -2.69 -1.96 -21.75
N VAL A 196 -4.01 -2.02 -21.73
CA VAL A 196 -4.75 -3.23 -22.14
C VAL A 196 -5.80 -2.87 -23.17
N PHE A 197 -5.73 -3.49 -24.34
CA PHE A 197 -6.68 -3.33 -25.43
C PHE A 197 -7.01 -4.66 -26.08
N VAL A 198 -8.17 -4.73 -26.73
CA VAL A 198 -8.60 -5.93 -27.47
C VAL A 198 -8.38 -5.64 -28.95
N ASN A 199 -7.69 -6.55 -29.65
CA ASN A 199 -7.49 -6.44 -31.09
C ASN A 199 -8.76 -6.79 -31.86
N ASN A 200 -8.72 -6.61 -33.20
CA ASN A 200 -9.85 -6.89 -34.08
C ASN A 200 -10.24 -8.39 -34.15
N LEU A 201 -9.38 -9.29 -33.65
CA LEU A 201 -9.61 -10.74 -33.58
C LEU A 201 -10.23 -11.15 -32.22
N GLY A 202 -10.38 -10.20 -31.28
CA GLY A 202 -10.92 -10.48 -29.94
C GLY A 202 -9.86 -10.84 -28.89
N ASP A 203 -8.56 -10.84 -29.24
CA ASP A 203 -7.48 -11.16 -28.30
C ASP A 203 -7.16 -9.95 -27.41
N THR A 204 -6.91 -10.20 -26.14
CA THR A 204 -6.47 -9.17 -25.20
C THR A 204 -4.94 -9.01 -25.31
N ILE A 205 -4.53 -7.79 -25.65
CA ILE A 205 -3.11 -7.42 -25.77
C ILE A 205 -2.72 -6.59 -24.57
N PHE A 206 -1.62 -6.97 -23.91
CA PHE A 206 -1.00 -6.26 -22.81
C PHE A 206 0.22 -5.50 -23.31
N ASN A 207 0.30 -4.20 -23.04
CA ASN A 207 1.44 -3.35 -23.35
C ASN A 207 1.99 -2.75 -22.04
N PRO A 208 2.82 -3.51 -21.29
CA PRO A 208 3.36 -3.03 -20.03
C PRO A 208 4.25 -1.82 -20.24
N GLN A 209 4.22 -0.90 -19.28
CA GLN A 209 5.16 0.21 -19.19
C GLN A 209 6.31 -0.20 -18.27
N LYS A 210 7.51 0.34 -18.51
CA LYS A 210 8.69 0.13 -17.68
C LYS A 210 9.26 1.47 -17.28
N SER A 211 9.39 1.70 -15.97
CA SER A 211 10.03 2.90 -15.43
C SER A 211 10.40 2.72 -13.96
N LYS A 212 11.12 3.68 -13.40
CA LYS A 212 11.26 3.83 -11.95
C LYS A 212 9.89 4.11 -11.34
N THR A 213 9.68 3.66 -10.10
CA THR A 213 8.37 3.70 -9.42
C THR A 213 8.38 4.63 -8.21
N ASP A 214 8.87 5.87 -8.41
CA ASP A 214 8.96 6.87 -7.36
C ASP A 214 7.59 7.37 -6.91
N LEU A 215 7.40 7.52 -5.60
CA LEU A 215 6.14 7.94 -4.99
C LEU A 215 6.35 8.97 -3.86
N ILE A 216 5.48 9.97 -3.81
CA ILE A 216 5.21 10.72 -2.57
C ILE A 216 3.92 10.17 -1.96
N THR A 217 3.95 9.87 -0.67
CA THR A 217 2.76 9.40 0.05
C THR A 217 2.46 10.28 1.26
N PHE A 218 1.19 10.62 1.42
CA PHE A 218 0.65 11.36 2.55
C PHE A 218 -0.20 10.42 3.38
N HIS A 219 0.00 10.41 4.70
CA HIS A 219 -0.69 9.48 5.58
C HIS A 219 -1.39 10.23 6.71
N VAL A 220 -2.58 9.76 7.03
CA VAL A 220 -3.36 10.17 8.21
C VAL A 220 -3.79 8.90 8.93
N GLY A 221 -3.42 8.76 10.20
CA GLY A 221 -3.71 7.54 10.94
C GLY A 221 -3.57 7.68 12.44
N VAL A 222 -3.50 6.54 13.10
CA VAL A 222 -3.32 6.43 14.54
C VAL A 222 -2.17 5.50 14.87
N VAL A 223 -1.47 5.82 15.96
CA VAL A 223 -0.40 4.98 16.50
C VAL A 223 -0.65 4.77 18.00
N ALA A 224 -0.74 3.51 18.40
CA ALA A 224 -0.86 3.09 19.79
C ALA A 224 0.52 2.69 20.33
N TYR A 225 0.87 3.20 21.51
CA TYR A 225 2.03 2.79 22.30
C TYR A 225 1.55 1.87 23.39
N PHE A 226 2.21 0.74 23.57
CA PHE A 226 1.88 -0.26 24.58
C PHE A 226 2.90 -0.22 25.72
N ASN A 227 2.47 -0.70 26.89
CA ASN A 227 3.34 -0.83 28.09
C ASN A 227 4.20 -2.08 28.00
#